data_8b0478a4c807902dbee01deebe2479f1
#
_entry.id   8b0478a4c807902dbee01deebe2479f1
#
_cell.length_a   1.000
_cell.length_b   1.000
_cell.length_c   1.000
_cell.angle_alpha   90.00
_cell.angle_beta   90.00
_cell.angle_gamma   90.00
#
_symmetry.space_group_name_H-M   'P 1'
#
loop_
_entity.id
_entity.type
_entity.pdbx_description
1 polymer ?
#
loop_
_entity_poly.entity_id
_entity_poly.type
_entity_poly.pdbx_seq_one_letter_code
_entity_poly.pdbx_strand_id
1 'polypeptide(L)'
;MVLAADLIVTNARVLTMDDDNPSAEAVAIKDGAILAVGSRADIGELQGPDTRTIDARGGSVVPGFVEAHMHLFSGAAELAHLQLFGVAGFGALQEAIRAYAPTRPDAKMLVGQGVDYTVLGSERVTRHHLDAILPDRAFCMAAPDHHTMWANTKALEMAGILHGRVLGAGNEIVMGADGLAEGELRENEAFGPVLNLAGESRVRLGLSTGGEPDPLPTPEERATDRAIMRRGLAWCARHGITSIQNMDGNLYQLELLAEIEAGEGLPCR
;
A
#
# COMPACT_ATOMS: atom_id res chain seq x y z
N MET A 1 13.04 35.42 -28.98
CA MET A 1 13.46 34.09 -28.48
C MET A 1 12.25 33.18 -28.64
N VAL A 2 12.36 32.15 -29.40
CA VAL A 2 11.29 31.12 -29.45
C VAL A 2 11.27 30.42 -28.10
N LEU A 3 10.13 30.30 -27.48
CA LEU A 3 9.96 29.62 -26.18
C LEU A 3 10.13 28.12 -26.44
N ALA A 4 11.29 27.53 -26.11
CA ALA A 4 11.55 26.11 -26.29
C ALA A 4 11.06 25.32 -25.08
N ALA A 5 10.45 24.16 -25.34
CA ALA A 5 10.03 23.22 -24.32
C ALA A 5 11.23 22.52 -23.64
N ASP A 6 11.08 22.13 -22.38
CA ASP A 6 12.06 21.29 -21.67
C ASP A 6 11.83 19.81 -22.02
N LEU A 7 10.56 19.42 -22.21
CA LEU A 7 10.15 18.08 -22.53
C LEU A 7 9.01 18.09 -23.55
N ILE A 8 9.14 17.23 -24.56
CA ILE A 8 8.06 16.94 -25.51
C ILE A 8 7.73 15.45 -25.43
N VAL A 9 6.44 15.13 -25.26
CA VAL A 9 5.91 13.78 -25.45
C VAL A 9 5.24 13.76 -26.82
N THR A 10 5.71 12.91 -27.73
CA THR A 10 5.25 12.85 -29.12
C THR A 10 4.84 11.44 -29.51
N ASN A 11 4.26 11.28 -30.70
CA ASN A 11 3.76 9.99 -31.21
C ASN A 11 2.80 9.34 -30.21
N ALA A 12 1.88 10.14 -29.65
CA ALA A 12 0.95 9.79 -28.60
C ALA A 12 -0.50 9.91 -29.06
N ARG A 13 -1.37 9.16 -28.42
CA ARG A 13 -2.81 9.46 -28.38
C ARG A 13 -3.08 10.21 -27.08
N VAL A 14 -3.03 11.54 -27.14
CA VAL A 14 -3.28 12.39 -25.99
C VAL A 14 -4.79 12.53 -25.78
N LEU A 15 -5.29 12.16 -24.60
CA LEU A 15 -6.65 12.39 -24.15
C LEU A 15 -6.62 13.60 -23.20
N THR A 16 -7.11 14.74 -23.67
CA THR A 16 -6.91 16.02 -22.97
C THR A 16 -7.86 16.24 -21.82
N MET A 17 -9.01 15.57 -21.81
CA MET A 17 -10.16 15.80 -20.92
C MET A 17 -10.76 17.22 -21.09
N ASP A 18 -10.52 17.83 -22.27
CA ASP A 18 -11.08 19.11 -22.69
C ASP A 18 -12.09 18.83 -23.81
N ASP A 19 -13.36 19.18 -23.61
CA ASP A 19 -14.44 18.91 -24.53
C ASP A 19 -14.27 19.66 -25.88
N ASP A 20 -13.61 20.81 -25.84
CA ASP A 20 -13.37 21.62 -27.06
C ASP A 20 -12.18 21.08 -27.88
N ASN A 21 -11.27 20.33 -27.22
CA ASN A 21 -10.11 19.74 -27.87
C ASN A 21 -9.80 18.35 -27.26
N PRO A 22 -10.67 17.34 -27.49
CA PRO A 22 -10.65 16.08 -26.73
C PRO A 22 -9.44 15.18 -26.99
N SER A 23 -8.69 15.42 -28.06
CA SER A 23 -7.54 14.62 -28.43
C SER A 23 -6.45 15.41 -29.14
N ALA A 24 -5.19 14.97 -28.95
CA ALA A 24 -4.02 15.53 -29.60
C ALA A 24 -2.97 14.43 -29.88
N GLU A 25 -1.85 14.80 -30.51
CA GLU A 25 -0.78 13.87 -30.89
C GLU A 25 0.51 14.06 -30.07
N ALA A 26 0.63 15.22 -29.41
CA ALA A 26 1.81 15.58 -28.65
C ALA A 26 1.51 16.60 -27.56
N VAL A 27 2.40 16.65 -26.55
CA VAL A 27 2.39 17.61 -25.44
C VAL A 27 3.77 18.20 -25.27
N ALA A 28 3.85 19.53 -25.15
CA ALA A 28 5.06 20.26 -24.77
C ALA A 28 4.96 20.72 -23.31
N ILE A 29 6.05 20.58 -22.57
CA ILE A 29 6.16 20.92 -21.14
C ILE A 29 7.33 21.88 -20.96
N LYS A 30 7.11 22.93 -20.18
CA LYS A 30 8.10 23.93 -19.79
C LYS A 30 7.97 24.26 -18.31
N ASP A 31 9.10 24.29 -17.59
CA ASP A 31 9.14 24.64 -16.17
C ASP A 31 8.11 23.89 -15.31
N GLY A 32 7.90 22.58 -15.61
CA GLY A 32 6.94 21.72 -14.91
C GLY A 32 5.46 21.95 -15.25
N ALA A 33 5.15 22.86 -16.20
CA ALA A 33 3.80 23.14 -16.66
C ALA A 33 3.57 22.70 -18.12
N ILE A 34 2.33 22.37 -18.49
CA ILE A 34 1.95 22.11 -19.88
C ILE A 34 2.05 23.44 -20.63
N LEU A 35 2.95 23.50 -21.60
CA LEU A 35 3.14 24.65 -22.48
C LEU A 35 2.13 24.67 -23.63
N ALA A 36 1.97 23.53 -24.28
CA ALA A 36 1.05 23.34 -25.39
C ALA A 36 0.66 21.88 -25.58
N VAL A 37 -0.54 21.67 -26.16
CA VAL A 37 -1.07 20.37 -26.56
C VAL A 37 -1.59 20.52 -27.98
N GLY A 38 -1.22 19.62 -28.92
CA GLY A 38 -1.62 19.78 -30.31
C GLY A 38 -1.12 18.68 -31.22
N SER A 39 -1.06 19.02 -32.52
CA SER A 39 -0.49 18.13 -33.52
C SER A 39 1.02 17.91 -33.30
N ARG A 40 1.54 16.80 -33.83
CA ARG A 40 3.00 16.54 -33.79
C ARG A 40 3.80 17.66 -34.47
N ALA A 41 3.25 18.26 -35.54
CA ALA A 41 3.91 19.32 -36.29
C ALA A 41 4.03 20.59 -35.43
N ASP A 42 2.91 21.07 -34.87
CA ASP A 42 2.86 22.30 -34.06
C ASP A 42 3.76 22.20 -32.80
N ILE A 43 3.66 21.05 -32.10
CA ILE A 43 4.47 20.82 -30.90
C ILE A 43 5.95 20.66 -31.24
N GLY A 44 6.27 20.11 -32.44
CA GLY A 44 7.64 19.99 -32.90
C GLY A 44 8.35 21.34 -33.09
N GLU A 45 7.62 22.42 -33.38
CA GLU A 45 8.18 23.77 -33.52
C GLU A 45 8.71 24.34 -32.17
N LEU A 46 8.25 23.75 -31.05
CA LEU A 46 8.71 24.14 -29.71
C LEU A 46 9.97 23.37 -29.28
N GLN A 47 10.54 22.52 -30.15
CA GLN A 47 11.76 21.80 -29.83
C GLN A 47 12.97 22.71 -29.92
N GLY A 48 13.75 22.76 -28.85
CA GLY A 48 15.05 23.42 -28.78
C GLY A 48 16.20 22.42 -28.67
N PRO A 49 17.45 22.90 -28.63
CA PRO A 49 18.63 22.03 -28.54
C PRO A 49 18.68 21.20 -27.27
N ASP A 50 18.11 21.69 -26.16
CA ASP A 50 18.11 21.04 -24.86
C ASP A 50 16.78 20.32 -24.57
N THR A 51 15.84 20.31 -25.49
CA THR A 51 14.53 19.66 -25.30
C THR A 51 14.67 18.14 -25.25
N ARG A 52 14.27 17.53 -24.16
CA ARG A 52 14.13 16.09 -24.06
C ARG A 52 12.88 15.64 -24.79
N THR A 53 12.97 14.58 -25.58
CA THR A 53 11.80 14.00 -26.28
C THR A 53 11.52 12.58 -25.79
N ILE A 54 10.23 12.29 -25.52
CA ILE A 54 9.71 10.96 -25.22
C ILE A 54 8.83 10.54 -26.39
N ASP A 55 9.19 9.45 -27.07
CA ASP A 55 8.34 8.81 -28.07
C ASP A 55 7.37 7.86 -27.35
N ALA A 56 6.08 8.19 -27.37
CA ALA A 56 5.03 7.37 -26.77
C ALA A 56 4.71 6.11 -27.58
N ARG A 57 5.28 5.94 -28.77
CA ARG A 57 5.11 4.77 -29.65
C ARG A 57 3.64 4.42 -29.94
N GLY A 58 2.79 5.43 -30.07
CA GLY A 58 1.34 5.27 -30.26
C GLY A 58 0.56 5.00 -28.99
N GLY A 59 1.22 5.03 -27.83
CA GLY A 59 0.58 4.87 -26.52
C GLY A 59 -0.31 6.05 -26.17
N SER A 60 -1.22 5.84 -25.20
CA SER A 60 -2.07 6.91 -24.68
C SER A 60 -1.34 7.76 -23.64
N VAL A 61 -1.58 9.06 -23.69
CA VAL A 61 -1.17 10.03 -22.66
C VAL A 61 -2.43 10.65 -22.07
N VAL A 62 -2.55 10.60 -20.75
CA VAL A 62 -3.69 11.11 -20.00
C VAL A 62 -3.19 12.01 -18.86
N PRO A 63 -4.02 12.91 -18.32
CA PRO A 63 -3.72 13.58 -17.06
C PRO A 63 -3.44 12.58 -15.95
N GLY A 64 -2.59 12.95 -15.00
CA GLY A 64 -2.32 12.11 -13.83
C GLY A 64 -3.60 11.87 -13.01
N PHE A 65 -3.74 10.66 -12.47
CA PHE A 65 -4.90 10.29 -11.68
C PHE A 65 -4.92 11.02 -10.33
N VAL A 66 -6.12 11.37 -9.90
CA VAL A 66 -6.40 11.90 -8.57
C VAL A 66 -7.09 10.80 -7.77
N GLU A 67 -6.40 10.28 -6.75
CA GLU A 67 -6.99 9.30 -5.84
C GLU A 67 -7.67 10.02 -4.68
N ALA A 68 -9.00 9.94 -4.65
CA ALA A 68 -9.82 10.70 -3.72
C ALA A 68 -10.03 10.02 -2.35
N HIS A 69 -9.59 8.77 -2.16
CA HIS A 69 -9.75 8.05 -0.91
C HIS A 69 -8.62 7.00 -0.75
N MET A 70 -7.60 7.34 0.01
CA MET A 70 -6.45 6.45 0.23
C MET A 70 -6.02 6.46 1.70
N HIS A 71 -5.51 5.32 2.15
CA HIS A 71 -4.80 5.16 3.42
C HIS A 71 -3.32 4.95 3.10
N LEU A 72 -2.60 6.06 2.86
CA LEU A 72 -1.25 6.02 2.28
C LEU A 72 -0.26 5.26 3.15
N PHE A 73 -0.21 5.53 4.45
CA PHE A 73 0.84 4.98 5.31
C PHE A 73 0.63 3.48 5.56
N SER A 74 -0.60 3.06 5.88
CA SER A 74 -0.91 1.65 6.08
C SER A 74 -0.75 0.85 4.79
N GLY A 75 -1.29 1.33 3.67
CA GLY A 75 -1.10 0.70 2.36
C GLY A 75 0.37 0.61 1.93
N ALA A 76 1.18 1.62 2.26
CA ALA A 76 2.62 1.59 1.99
C ALA A 76 3.37 0.53 2.82
N ALA A 77 2.97 0.29 4.07
CA ALA A 77 3.51 -0.78 4.90
C ALA A 77 3.16 -2.15 4.31
N GLU A 78 1.92 -2.32 3.88
CA GLU A 78 1.41 -3.57 3.29
C GLU A 78 2.13 -3.98 2.00
N LEU A 79 2.75 -3.06 1.27
CA LEU A 79 3.61 -3.39 0.12
C LEU A 79 4.82 -4.28 0.48
N ALA A 80 5.18 -4.38 1.75
CA ALA A 80 6.24 -5.26 2.23
C ALA A 80 5.73 -6.62 2.72
N HIS A 81 4.43 -6.80 2.86
CA HIS A 81 3.80 -8.03 3.28
C HIS A 81 3.75 -9.06 2.15
N LEU A 82 3.51 -10.32 2.51
CA LEU A 82 3.21 -11.36 1.52
C LEU A 82 1.90 -11.03 0.82
N GLN A 83 1.93 -10.87 -0.50
CA GLN A 83 0.73 -10.63 -1.29
C GLN A 83 0.03 -11.95 -1.62
N LEU A 84 -1.22 -12.09 -1.19
CA LEU A 84 -2.03 -13.31 -1.34
C LEU A 84 -3.23 -13.12 -2.27
N PHE A 85 -3.31 -12.00 -2.97
CA PHE A 85 -4.37 -11.76 -3.96
C PHE A 85 -4.35 -12.83 -5.05
N GLY A 86 -5.50 -13.47 -5.27
CA GLY A 86 -5.67 -14.52 -6.27
C GLY A 86 -5.07 -15.88 -5.91
N VAL A 87 -4.48 -16.03 -4.71
CA VAL A 87 -4.05 -17.34 -4.20
C VAL A 87 -5.27 -18.16 -3.83
N ALA A 88 -5.37 -19.38 -4.38
CA ALA A 88 -6.50 -20.29 -4.13
C ALA A 88 -6.02 -21.72 -3.89
N GLY A 89 -6.59 -22.35 -2.87
CA GLY A 89 -6.27 -23.70 -2.43
C GLY A 89 -5.10 -23.79 -1.46
N PHE A 90 -5.16 -24.80 -0.58
CA PHE A 90 -4.15 -24.99 0.49
C PHE A 90 -2.72 -25.12 -0.05
N GLY A 91 -2.52 -25.84 -1.16
CA GLY A 91 -1.19 -26.02 -1.75
C GLY A 91 -0.55 -24.71 -2.21
N ALA A 92 -1.31 -23.84 -2.89
CA ALA A 92 -0.82 -22.54 -3.34
C ALA A 92 -0.55 -21.60 -2.16
N LEU A 93 -1.42 -21.62 -1.14
CA LEU A 93 -1.22 -20.84 0.10
C LEU A 93 0.06 -21.29 0.82
N GLN A 94 0.27 -22.60 0.94
CA GLN A 94 1.46 -23.20 1.55
C GLN A 94 2.73 -22.80 0.80
N GLU A 95 2.71 -22.88 -0.53
CA GLU A 95 3.86 -22.51 -1.36
C GLU A 95 4.21 -21.03 -1.17
N ALA A 96 3.21 -20.13 -1.25
CA ALA A 96 3.41 -18.70 -1.08
C ALA A 96 4.01 -18.34 0.29
N ILE A 97 3.47 -18.89 1.37
CA ILE A 97 3.95 -18.63 2.74
C ILE A 97 5.37 -19.17 2.93
N ARG A 98 5.65 -20.41 2.48
CA ARG A 98 6.96 -21.03 2.62
C ARG A 98 8.05 -20.35 1.77
N ALA A 99 7.69 -19.83 0.60
CA ALA A 99 8.61 -19.05 -0.22
C ALA A 99 8.92 -17.67 0.41
N TYR A 100 7.94 -17.05 1.05
CA TYR A 100 8.11 -15.74 1.68
C TYR A 100 8.90 -15.79 2.99
N ALA A 101 8.66 -16.78 3.83
CA ALA A 101 9.22 -16.84 5.19
C ALA A 101 10.76 -16.70 5.25
N PRO A 102 11.56 -17.31 4.36
CA PRO A 102 13.01 -17.14 4.34
C PRO A 102 13.49 -15.75 3.93
N THR A 103 12.66 -14.96 3.24
CA THR A 103 13.01 -13.59 2.83
C THR A 103 12.98 -12.60 3.98
N ARG A 104 12.45 -13.02 5.14
CA ARG A 104 12.29 -12.21 6.36
C ARG A 104 12.82 -12.96 7.58
N PRO A 105 14.12 -13.33 7.63
CA PRO A 105 14.66 -14.18 8.70
C PRO A 105 14.50 -13.57 10.09
N ASP A 106 14.67 -12.25 10.21
CA ASP A 106 14.70 -11.54 11.50
C ASP A 106 13.31 -11.00 11.94
N ALA A 107 12.28 -11.16 11.10
CA ALA A 107 10.94 -10.69 11.45
C ALA A 107 10.35 -11.55 12.58
N LYS A 108 9.94 -10.89 13.67
CA LYS A 108 9.24 -11.53 14.80
C LYS A 108 7.89 -12.09 14.39
N MET A 109 7.23 -11.43 13.45
CA MET A 109 5.92 -11.73 12.92
C MET A 109 5.95 -11.62 11.39
N LEU A 110 5.37 -12.58 10.71
CA LEU A 110 5.15 -12.52 9.27
C LEU A 110 3.70 -12.16 8.99
N VAL A 111 3.48 -11.26 8.03
CA VAL A 111 2.15 -10.80 7.66
C VAL A 111 1.89 -11.09 6.18
N GLY A 112 0.74 -11.69 5.89
CA GLY A 112 0.17 -11.81 4.55
C GLY A 112 -0.99 -10.82 4.38
N GLN A 113 -1.26 -10.43 3.14
CA GLN A 113 -2.28 -9.43 2.81
C GLN A 113 -3.10 -9.89 1.61
N GLY A 114 -4.40 -9.58 1.62
CA GLY A 114 -5.28 -9.81 0.48
C GLY A 114 -5.72 -11.26 0.27
N VAL A 115 -5.78 -12.07 1.35
CA VAL A 115 -6.28 -13.43 1.25
C VAL A 115 -7.80 -13.46 1.11
N ASP A 116 -8.32 -14.19 0.13
CA ASP A 116 -9.74 -14.37 -0.05
C ASP A 116 -10.35 -15.25 1.04
N TYR A 117 -11.58 -14.94 1.48
CA TYR A 117 -12.33 -15.75 2.45
C TYR A 117 -12.53 -17.19 2.00
N THR A 118 -12.53 -17.41 0.70
CA THR A 118 -12.71 -18.73 0.06
C THR A 118 -11.40 -19.36 -0.36
N VAL A 119 -10.27 -18.93 0.18
CA VAL A 119 -8.94 -19.46 -0.17
C VAL A 119 -8.85 -20.99 -0.05
N LEU A 120 -9.59 -21.59 0.85
CA LEU A 120 -9.71 -23.06 1.01
C LEU A 120 -11.03 -23.61 0.43
N GLY A 121 -11.68 -22.89 -0.49
CA GLY A 121 -12.98 -23.26 -1.04
C GLY A 121 -14.11 -23.09 -0.02
N SER A 122 -14.82 -24.16 0.31
CA SER A 122 -15.89 -24.12 1.32
C SER A 122 -15.40 -24.37 2.75
N GLU A 123 -14.14 -24.75 2.92
CA GLU A 123 -13.55 -24.99 4.22
C GLU A 123 -13.12 -23.68 4.87
N ARG A 124 -13.41 -23.50 6.16
CA ARG A 124 -12.97 -22.32 6.90
C ARG A 124 -11.49 -22.41 7.22
N VAL A 125 -10.77 -21.29 7.08
CA VAL A 125 -9.39 -21.21 7.52
C VAL A 125 -9.34 -21.26 9.04
N THR A 126 -8.47 -22.11 9.58
CA THR A 126 -8.21 -22.22 11.02
C THR A 126 -6.73 -22.06 11.31
N ARG A 127 -6.38 -21.84 12.60
CA ARG A 127 -4.97 -21.82 13.04
C ARG A 127 -4.22 -23.10 12.65
N HIS A 128 -4.90 -24.25 12.64
CA HIS A 128 -4.30 -25.55 12.29
C HIS A 128 -3.80 -25.60 10.85
N HIS A 129 -4.50 -24.99 9.91
CA HIS A 129 -4.02 -24.88 8.53
C HIS A 129 -2.73 -24.08 8.46
N LEU A 130 -2.65 -22.97 9.20
CA LEU A 130 -1.48 -22.12 9.23
C LEU A 130 -0.32 -22.75 10.01
N ASP A 131 -0.61 -23.48 11.10
CA ASP A 131 0.38 -24.27 11.84
C ASP A 131 1.00 -25.39 10.97
N ALA A 132 0.22 -26.04 10.12
CA ALA A 132 0.71 -27.04 9.18
C ALA A 132 1.66 -26.45 8.13
N ILE A 133 1.52 -25.16 7.83
CA ILE A 133 2.40 -24.45 6.90
C ILE A 133 3.65 -23.93 7.60
N LEU A 134 3.48 -23.26 8.76
CA LEU A 134 4.55 -22.53 9.46
C LEU A 134 4.39 -22.67 10.99
N PRO A 135 4.79 -23.80 11.58
CA PRO A 135 4.56 -24.07 13.01
C PRO A 135 5.43 -23.23 13.95
N ASP A 136 6.65 -22.91 13.55
CA ASP A 136 7.68 -22.36 14.44
C ASP A 136 7.77 -20.84 14.43
N ARG A 137 7.09 -20.16 13.52
CA ARG A 137 7.10 -18.70 13.38
C ARG A 137 5.71 -18.13 13.45
N ALA A 138 5.59 -16.99 14.12
CA ALA A 138 4.33 -16.25 14.15
C ALA A 138 3.96 -15.75 12.75
N PHE A 139 2.73 -16.05 12.32
CA PHE A 139 2.19 -15.66 11.04
C PHE A 139 0.73 -15.28 11.16
N CYS A 140 0.35 -14.21 10.46
CA CYS A 140 -1.05 -13.89 10.21
C CYS A 140 -1.25 -13.46 8.76
N MET A 141 -2.50 -13.51 8.30
CA MET A 141 -2.90 -12.99 7.00
C MET A 141 -4.24 -12.26 7.11
N ALA A 142 -4.36 -11.14 6.41
CA ALA A 142 -5.53 -10.27 6.42
C ALA A 142 -6.37 -10.43 5.16
N ALA A 143 -7.69 -10.36 5.32
CA ALA A 143 -8.62 -10.23 4.21
C ALA A 143 -8.46 -8.87 3.49
N PRO A 144 -8.89 -8.74 2.20
CA PRO A 144 -8.74 -7.50 1.44
C PRO A 144 -9.53 -6.33 2.00
N ASP A 145 -10.58 -6.59 2.75
CA ASP A 145 -11.47 -5.58 3.35
C ASP A 145 -10.99 -5.10 4.73
N HIS A 146 -9.91 -5.68 5.26
CA HIS A 146 -9.31 -5.37 6.57
C HIS A 146 -10.21 -5.61 7.79
N HIS A 147 -11.32 -6.33 7.63
CA HIS A 147 -12.24 -6.65 8.72
C HIS A 147 -11.96 -8.02 9.37
N THR A 148 -11.22 -8.89 8.68
CA THR A 148 -10.90 -10.24 9.18
C THR A 148 -9.42 -10.56 8.98
N MET A 149 -8.88 -11.25 9.97
CA MET A 149 -7.51 -11.78 9.94
C MET A 149 -7.50 -13.22 10.44
N TRP A 150 -6.59 -14.02 9.90
CA TRP A 150 -6.30 -15.37 10.38
C TRP A 150 -4.87 -15.43 10.91
N ALA A 151 -4.71 -16.04 12.08
CA ALA A 151 -3.42 -16.17 12.74
C ALA A 151 -3.14 -17.62 13.13
N ASN A 152 -1.87 -18.02 13.08
CA ASN A 152 -1.45 -19.33 13.56
C ASN A 152 -1.33 -19.35 15.10
N THR A 153 -1.22 -20.55 15.66
CA THR A 153 -1.12 -20.73 17.11
C THR A 153 0.00 -19.90 17.72
N LYS A 154 1.17 -19.86 17.07
CA LYS A 154 2.32 -19.09 17.54
C LYS A 154 2.05 -17.59 17.66
N ALA A 155 1.36 -17.02 16.67
CA ALA A 155 0.96 -15.60 16.71
C ALA A 155 -0.06 -15.31 17.82
N LEU A 156 -1.06 -16.20 17.99
CA LEU A 156 -2.08 -16.09 19.04
C LEU A 156 -1.48 -16.18 20.45
N GLU A 157 -0.50 -17.10 20.66
CA GLU A 157 0.26 -17.22 21.92
C GLU A 157 1.03 -15.94 22.23
N MET A 158 1.82 -15.47 21.24
CA MET A 158 2.65 -14.27 21.41
C MET A 158 1.80 -13.02 21.66
N ALA A 159 0.61 -12.95 21.06
CA ALA A 159 -0.35 -11.87 21.26
C ALA A 159 -1.15 -11.99 22.59
N GLY A 160 -1.03 -13.11 23.30
CA GLY A 160 -1.73 -13.37 24.56
C GLY A 160 -3.24 -13.56 24.41
N ILE A 161 -3.71 -14.00 23.23
CA ILE A 161 -5.13 -14.14 22.91
C ILE A 161 -5.55 -15.57 22.52
N LEU A 162 -4.67 -16.56 22.65
CA LEU A 162 -5.00 -17.96 22.34
C LEU A 162 -6.18 -18.47 23.17
N HIS A 163 -6.32 -18.03 24.43
CA HIS A 163 -7.44 -18.39 25.30
C HIS A 163 -8.63 -17.44 25.21
N GLY A 164 -8.67 -16.59 24.16
CA GLY A 164 -9.67 -15.55 24.03
C GLY A 164 -9.44 -14.39 25.02
N ARG A 165 -10.26 -13.38 24.90
CA ARG A 165 -10.34 -12.25 25.83
C ARG A 165 -11.69 -11.55 25.68
N VAL A 166 -12.07 -10.72 26.65
CA VAL A 166 -13.24 -9.87 26.55
C VAL A 166 -12.98 -8.75 25.52
N LEU A 167 -13.90 -8.54 24.61
CA LEU A 167 -13.85 -7.54 23.54
C LEU A 167 -15.11 -6.67 23.57
N GLY A 168 -14.99 -5.48 23.02
CA GLY A 168 -16.14 -4.61 22.74
C GLY A 168 -17.09 -5.19 21.69
N ALA A 169 -18.30 -4.64 21.63
CA ALA A 169 -19.31 -5.08 20.68
C ALA A 169 -18.83 -4.98 19.21
N GLY A 170 -19.13 -5.98 18.40
CA GLY A 170 -18.73 -6.05 16.99
C GLY A 170 -17.37 -6.72 16.76
N ASN A 171 -16.55 -6.89 17.81
CA ASN A 171 -15.26 -7.59 17.71
C ASN A 171 -15.40 -9.05 18.15
N GLU A 172 -14.69 -9.98 17.49
CA GLU A 172 -14.77 -11.41 17.78
C GLU A 172 -13.43 -12.12 17.61
N ILE A 173 -13.04 -12.90 18.62
CA ILE A 173 -12.06 -13.97 18.50
C ILE A 173 -12.88 -15.26 18.34
N VAL A 174 -12.84 -15.88 17.17
CA VAL A 174 -13.58 -17.13 16.95
C VAL A 174 -12.93 -18.23 17.78
N MET A 175 -13.72 -18.83 18.68
CA MET A 175 -13.24 -19.87 19.60
C MET A 175 -13.59 -21.26 19.11
N GLY A 176 -12.65 -22.19 19.24
CA GLY A 176 -12.83 -23.59 18.94
C GLY A 176 -13.53 -24.37 20.07
N ALA A 177 -13.92 -25.59 19.76
CA ALA A 177 -14.51 -26.51 20.73
C ALA A 177 -13.54 -26.93 21.85
N ASP A 178 -12.24 -26.77 21.62
CA ASP A 178 -11.15 -26.99 22.58
C ASP A 178 -10.97 -25.82 23.57
N GLY A 179 -11.76 -24.76 23.43
CA GLY A 179 -11.67 -23.55 24.25
C GLY A 179 -10.52 -22.63 23.89
N LEU A 180 -9.86 -22.88 22.73
CA LEU A 180 -8.79 -22.03 22.18
C LEU A 180 -9.29 -21.26 20.96
N ALA A 181 -8.62 -20.15 20.64
CA ALA A 181 -8.93 -19.39 19.45
C ALA A 181 -8.68 -20.23 18.18
N GLU A 182 -9.67 -20.30 17.28
CA GLU A 182 -9.59 -21.05 16.02
C GLU A 182 -8.63 -20.43 15.00
N GLY A 183 -8.24 -19.16 15.20
CA GLY A 183 -7.35 -18.43 14.32
C GLY A 183 -8.02 -17.25 13.61
N GLU A 184 -9.31 -17.30 13.37
CA GLU A 184 -10.07 -16.20 12.78
C GLU A 184 -10.37 -15.12 13.82
N LEU A 185 -9.99 -13.89 13.47
CA LEU A 185 -10.08 -12.69 14.29
C LEU A 185 -10.86 -11.63 13.51
N ARG A 186 -11.92 -11.10 14.08
CA ARG A 186 -12.79 -10.13 13.41
C ARG A 186 -12.69 -8.80 14.13
N GLU A 187 -12.49 -7.74 13.35
CA GLU A 187 -12.37 -6.35 13.78
C GLU A 187 -11.13 -6.04 14.62
N ASN A 188 -10.86 -4.77 14.74
CA ASN A 188 -9.57 -4.24 15.22
C ASN A 188 -9.20 -4.67 16.64
N GLU A 189 -10.16 -4.76 17.57
CA GLU A 189 -9.83 -5.20 18.93
C GLU A 189 -9.41 -6.67 19.00
N ALA A 190 -9.90 -7.51 18.07
CA ALA A 190 -9.53 -8.91 18.00
C ALA A 190 -8.13 -9.11 17.39
N PHE A 191 -7.84 -8.51 16.24
CA PHE A 191 -6.58 -8.74 15.53
C PHE A 191 -5.47 -7.74 15.88
N GLY A 192 -5.79 -6.59 16.47
CA GLY A 192 -4.81 -5.57 16.84
C GLY A 192 -3.61 -6.09 17.63
N PRO A 193 -3.82 -6.91 18.69
CA PRO A 193 -2.72 -7.51 19.46
C PRO A 193 -1.76 -8.34 18.59
N VAL A 194 -2.28 -9.05 17.58
CA VAL A 194 -1.46 -9.84 16.65
C VAL A 194 -0.67 -8.90 15.75
N LEU A 195 -1.30 -7.91 15.13
CA LEU A 195 -0.61 -6.96 14.24
C LEU A 195 0.46 -6.14 14.95
N ASN A 196 0.27 -5.82 16.23
CA ASN A 196 1.27 -5.10 17.00
C ASN A 196 2.60 -5.87 17.12
N LEU A 197 2.58 -7.20 16.98
CA LEU A 197 3.81 -8.02 16.94
C LEU A 197 4.67 -7.73 15.70
N ALA A 198 4.09 -7.23 14.63
CA ALA A 198 4.81 -6.84 13.41
C ALA A 198 5.63 -5.55 13.59
N GLY A 199 5.42 -4.79 14.69
CA GLY A 199 6.10 -3.52 14.95
C GLY A 199 5.54 -2.34 14.17
N GLU A 200 4.37 -2.48 13.55
CA GLU A 200 3.73 -1.49 12.68
C GLU A 200 2.57 -0.74 13.36
N SER A 201 2.53 -0.72 14.69
CA SER A 201 1.46 -0.05 15.43
C SER A 201 1.32 1.44 15.09
N ARG A 202 2.46 2.14 14.86
CA ARG A 202 2.48 3.56 14.47
C ARG A 202 1.83 3.83 13.13
N VAL A 203 2.00 2.91 12.17
CA VAL A 203 1.42 3.01 10.82
C VAL A 203 -0.11 3.11 10.86
N ARG A 204 -0.72 2.49 11.86
CA ARG A 204 -2.17 2.36 11.99
C ARG A 204 -2.83 3.42 12.86
N LEU A 205 -2.03 4.19 13.61
CA LEU A 205 -2.57 5.21 14.53
C LEU A 205 -3.41 6.27 13.80
N GLY A 206 -2.99 6.64 12.59
CA GLY A 206 -3.70 7.64 11.80
C GLY A 206 -5.06 7.20 11.27
N LEU A 207 -5.34 5.88 11.22
CA LEU A 207 -6.67 5.36 10.86
C LEU A 207 -7.74 5.76 11.88
N SER A 208 -7.32 5.95 13.14
CA SER A 208 -8.16 6.56 14.19
C SER A 208 -7.75 8.02 14.30
N THR A 209 -8.60 8.92 13.82
CA THR A 209 -8.32 10.37 13.78
C THR A 209 -7.72 10.90 15.06
N GLY A 210 -6.53 11.50 14.99
CA GLY A 210 -5.82 12.14 16.09
C GLY A 210 -5.02 11.21 16.99
N GLY A 211 -4.88 9.92 16.64
CA GLY A 211 -3.98 9.01 17.36
C GLY A 211 -2.51 9.35 17.06
N GLU A 212 -1.74 9.76 18.06
CA GLU A 212 -0.32 10.05 17.94
C GLU A 212 0.54 8.95 18.58
N PRO A 213 1.79 8.75 18.12
CA PRO A 213 2.69 7.80 18.76
C PRO A 213 3.03 8.18 20.20
N ASP A 214 2.78 7.26 21.15
CA ASP A 214 3.18 7.38 22.53
C ASP A 214 3.74 6.01 23.00
N PRO A 215 5.04 5.91 23.36
CA PRO A 215 6.05 6.97 23.32
C PRO A 215 6.38 7.47 21.89
N LEU A 216 7.02 8.65 21.80
CA LEU A 216 7.50 9.16 20.54
C LEU A 216 8.47 8.18 19.86
N PRO A 217 8.46 8.05 18.52
CA PRO A 217 9.36 7.15 17.80
C PRO A 217 10.82 7.51 18.01
N THR A 218 11.67 6.50 18.13
CA THR A 218 13.12 6.70 18.05
C THR A 218 13.54 7.23 16.68
N PRO A 219 14.74 7.79 16.53
CA PRO A 219 15.25 8.22 15.23
C PRO A 219 15.28 7.10 14.19
N GLU A 220 15.59 5.87 14.61
CA GLU A 220 15.63 4.67 13.75
C GLU A 220 14.23 4.27 13.29
N GLU A 221 13.27 4.28 14.19
CA GLU A 221 11.86 4.01 13.88
C GLU A 221 11.30 5.07 12.94
N ARG A 222 11.58 6.36 13.20
CA ARG A 222 11.17 7.47 12.34
C ARG A 222 11.78 7.34 10.92
N ALA A 223 13.05 6.95 10.83
CA ALA A 223 13.70 6.71 9.54
C ALA A 223 13.04 5.55 8.76
N THR A 224 12.67 4.48 9.47
CA THR A 224 11.92 3.34 8.91
C THR A 224 10.55 3.77 8.41
N ASP A 225 9.80 4.49 9.22
CA ASP A 225 8.46 4.97 8.89
C ASP A 225 8.48 5.91 7.69
N ARG A 226 9.49 6.79 7.60
CA ARG A 226 9.71 7.65 6.43
C ARG A 226 10.02 6.84 5.16
N ALA A 227 10.82 5.78 5.29
CA ALA A 227 11.11 4.90 4.15
C ALA A 227 9.86 4.14 3.66
N ILE A 228 8.97 3.75 4.58
CA ILE A 228 7.66 3.17 4.25
C ILE A 228 6.84 4.18 3.45
N MET A 229 6.69 5.41 3.95
CA MET A 229 5.91 6.47 3.30
C MET A 229 6.44 6.77 1.88
N ARG A 230 7.77 6.91 1.72
CA ARG A 230 8.42 7.11 0.41
C ARG A 230 8.10 5.98 -0.58
N ARG A 231 8.11 4.74 -0.12
CA ARG A 231 7.76 3.58 -0.95
C ARG A 231 6.32 3.66 -1.44
N GLY A 232 5.37 4.06 -0.58
CA GLY A 232 3.98 4.26 -0.95
C GLY A 232 3.80 5.36 -1.99
N LEU A 233 4.42 6.52 -1.77
CA LEU A 233 4.40 7.64 -2.72
C LEU A 233 5.00 7.25 -4.08
N ALA A 234 6.12 6.55 -4.08
CA ALA A 234 6.75 6.06 -5.32
C ALA A 234 5.88 5.02 -6.04
N TRP A 235 5.16 4.18 -5.28
CA TRP A 235 4.21 3.23 -5.83
C TRP A 235 3.03 3.95 -6.51
N CYS A 236 2.45 4.96 -5.88
CA CYS A 236 1.40 5.79 -6.44
C CYS A 236 1.85 6.45 -7.76
N ALA A 237 3.00 7.12 -7.75
CA ALA A 237 3.55 7.78 -8.94
C ALA A 237 3.77 6.79 -10.10
N ARG A 238 4.27 5.58 -9.81
CA ARG A 238 4.48 4.52 -10.82
C ARG A 238 3.16 4.08 -11.47
N HIS A 239 2.05 4.19 -10.77
CA HIS A 239 0.72 3.83 -11.28
C HIS A 239 -0.06 5.03 -11.84
N GLY A 240 0.63 6.17 -12.04
CA GLY A 240 0.05 7.37 -12.63
C GLY A 240 -0.80 8.22 -11.67
N ILE A 241 -0.77 7.91 -10.38
CA ILE A 241 -1.45 8.72 -9.35
C ILE A 241 -0.54 9.90 -9.01
N THR A 242 -1.02 11.11 -9.27
CA THR A 242 -0.26 12.36 -9.09
C THR A 242 -0.82 13.24 -7.99
N SER A 243 -2.02 12.94 -7.49
CA SER A 243 -2.64 13.61 -6.36
C SER A 243 -3.39 12.62 -5.49
N ILE A 244 -3.32 12.80 -4.17
CA ILE A 244 -3.88 11.87 -3.20
C ILE A 244 -4.67 12.66 -2.16
N GLN A 245 -5.89 12.21 -1.87
CA GLN A 245 -6.57 12.57 -0.65
C GLN A 245 -6.35 11.44 0.37
N ASN A 246 -5.37 11.63 1.25
CA ASN A 246 -5.12 10.70 2.34
C ASN A 246 -6.19 10.82 3.41
N MET A 247 -6.80 9.70 3.80
CA MET A 247 -7.89 9.66 4.79
C MET A 247 -7.38 9.52 6.22
N ASP A 248 -6.10 9.19 6.39
CA ASP A 248 -5.45 9.11 7.69
C ASP A 248 -5.15 10.50 8.24
N GLY A 249 -5.28 10.68 9.55
CA GLY A 249 -5.11 11.98 10.17
C GLY A 249 -4.38 11.94 11.50
N ASN A 250 -3.05 12.18 11.51
CA ASN A 250 -2.28 12.56 12.68
C ASN A 250 -1.13 13.49 12.30
N LEU A 251 -0.57 14.21 13.27
CA LEU A 251 0.53 15.15 13.05
C LEU A 251 1.81 14.41 12.64
N TYR A 252 2.03 13.23 13.23
CA TYR A 252 3.21 12.42 12.92
C TYR A 252 3.36 12.10 11.43
N GLN A 253 2.27 11.70 10.78
CA GLN A 253 2.30 11.42 9.33
C GLN A 253 2.55 12.69 8.51
N LEU A 254 1.95 13.82 8.90
CA LEU A 254 2.18 15.10 8.23
C LEU A 254 3.64 15.55 8.35
N GLU A 255 4.27 15.35 9.51
CA GLU A 255 5.69 15.65 9.71
C GLU A 255 6.58 14.77 8.82
N LEU A 256 6.28 13.46 8.68
CA LEU A 256 7.01 12.58 7.79
C LEU A 256 6.92 13.05 6.32
N LEU A 257 5.73 13.45 5.88
CA LEU A 257 5.52 14.00 4.53
C LEU A 257 6.28 15.31 4.33
N ALA A 258 6.26 16.21 5.31
CA ALA A 258 7.01 17.48 5.25
C ALA A 258 8.53 17.25 5.19
N GLU A 259 9.06 16.26 5.92
CA GLU A 259 10.48 15.88 5.82
C GLU A 259 10.85 15.33 4.44
N ILE A 260 9.98 14.52 3.84
CA ILE A 260 10.18 13.97 2.49
C ILE A 260 10.14 15.12 1.47
N GLU A 261 9.17 16.04 1.59
CA GLU A 261 9.03 17.19 0.69
C GLU A 261 10.27 18.09 0.74
N ALA A 262 10.74 18.40 1.94
CA ALA A 262 11.93 19.27 2.14
C ALA A 262 13.23 18.65 1.61
N GLY A 263 13.34 17.32 1.59
CA GLY A 263 14.54 16.60 1.16
C GLY A 263 14.60 16.35 -0.34
N GLU A 264 13.61 15.67 -0.87
CA GLU A 264 13.62 15.14 -2.26
C GLU A 264 12.39 15.54 -3.07
N GLY A 265 11.43 16.19 -2.44
CA GLY A 265 10.14 16.52 -3.04
C GLY A 265 9.14 15.37 -2.96
N LEU A 266 7.86 15.72 -3.10
CA LEU A 266 6.77 14.75 -3.17
C LEU A 266 6.48 14.41 -4.63
N PRO A 267 6.46 13.11 -5.02
CA PRO A 267 6.09 12.70 -6.38
C PRO A 267 4.58 12.81 -6.63
N CYS A 268 3.77 12.96 -5.56
CA CYS A 268 2.32 13.18 -5.60
C CYS A 268 1.98 14.37 -4.69
N ARG A 269 0.88 15.07 -5.02
CA ARG A 269 0.33 16.13 -4.16
C ARG A 269 -0.55 15.53 -3.08
#